data_66265b55f9a0181ace3c27d4e7f09dca
#
_entry.id   66265b55f9a0181ace3c27d4e7f09dca
#
_cell.length_a   1.000
_cell.length_b   1.000
_cell.length_c   1.000
_cell.angle_alpha   90.00
_cell.angle_beta   90.00
_cell.angle_gamma   90.00
#
_symmetry.space_group_name_H-M   'P 1'
#
loop_
_entity.id
_entity.type
_entity.pdbx_description
1 polymer ?
#
loop_
_entity_poly.entity_id
_entity_poly.type
_entity_poly.pdbx_seq_one_letter_code
_entity_poly.pdbx_strand_id
1 'polypeptide(L)'
;MQQVDAEYVVLLNSDVEVTEHWLEPMIAYLDKHPEVAACQPKIRSQLQKEYFEYAGAAGGFIDKYGYPFCRGRIMGVVEKDEGQYDTVIPVFWATGAALFIRRTDYVNVGGLDGRFFAHMEEIDLCWRLRSRNR
;
A
#
# COMPACT_ATOMS: atom_id res chain seq x y z
N MET A 1 -12.22 0.49 -13.83
CA MET A 1 -11.47 -0.77 -13.53
C MET A 1 -11.90 -1.96 -14.37
N GLN A 2 -13.20 -2.25 -14.46
CA GLN A 2 -13.68 -3.39 -15.25
C GLN A 2 -13.42 -3.25 -16.74
N GLN A 3 -13.30 -2.03 -17.24
CA GLN A 3 -13.04 -1.75 -18.66
C GLN A 3 -11.55 -1.76 -19.02
N VAL A 4 -10.65 -1.90 -18.03
CA VAL A 4 -9.21 -1.93 -18.25
C VAL A 4 -8.77 -3.37 -18.47
N ASP A 5 -8.05 -3.62 -19.57
CA ASP A 5 -7.46 -4.92 -19.88
C ASP A 5 -5.99 -4.94 -19.44
N ALA A 6 -5.78 -5.04 -18.12
CA ALA A 6 -4.46 -5.11 -17.49
C ALA A 6 -4.48 -6.13 -16.36
N GLU A 7 -3.33 -6.74 -16.09
CA GLU A 7 -3.18 -7.72 -15.00
C GLU A 7 -3.06 -7.02 -13.64
N TYR A 8 -2.37 -5.91 -13.61
CA TYR A 8 -2.12 -5.12 -12.40
C TYR A 8 -2.64 -3.69 -12.57
N VAL A 9 -3.00 -3.09 -11.47
CA VAL A 9 -3.43 -1.70 -11.39
C VAL A 9 -2.62 -1.01 -10.30
N VAL A 10 -2.22 0.21 -10.54
CA VAL A 10 -1.55 1.05 -9.54
C VAL A 10 -2.46 2.21 -9.21
N LEU A 11 -2.81 2.34 -7.94
CA LEU A 11 -3.42 3.56 -7.40
C LEU A 11 -2.28 4.44 -6.93
N LEU A 12 -2.16 5.62 -7.51
CA LEU A 12 -1.06 6.54 -7.26
C LEU A 12 -1.61 7.95 -7.03
N ASN A 13 -1.25 8.54 -5.90
CA ASN A 13 -1.63 9.93 -5.63
C ASN A 13 -0.88 10.88 -6.58
N SER A 14 -1.54 11.96 -6.96
CA SER A 14 -0.99 12.94 -7.90
C SER A 14 0.22 13.72 -7.37
N ASP A 15 0.43 13.72 -6.06
CA ASP A 15 1.53 14.39 -5.38
C ASP A 15 2.72 13.47 -5.07
N VAL A 16 2.71 12.24 -5.58
CA VAL A 16 3.80 11.27 -5.40
C VAL A 16 4.81 11.43 -6.53
N GLU A 17 6.07 11.61 -6.16
CA GLU A 17 7.20 11.59 -7.07
C GLU A 17 7.82 10.18 -7.11
N VAL A 18 8.01 9.63 -8.31
CA VAL A 18 8.52 8.27 -8.50
C VAL A 18 9.97 8.31 -8.97
N THR A 19 10.72 7.25 -8.61
CA THR A 19 12.09 7.06 -9.07
C THR A 19 12.13 6.20 -10.33
N GLU A 20 13.29 6.12 -10.98
CA GLU A 20 13.47 5.20 -12.12
C GLU A 20 13.29 3.75 -11.66
N HIS A 21 12.71 2.91 -12.53
CA HIS A 21 12.54 1.47 -12.32
C HIS A 21 11.78 1.12 -11.03
N TRP A 22 10.86 1.98 -10.61
CA TRP A 22 10.09 1.73 -9.39
C TRP A 22 8.98 0.68 -9.57
N LEU A 23 8.51 0.48 -10.81
CA LEU A 23 7.44 -0.48 -11.13
C LEU A 23 7.95 -1.93 -11.15
N GLU A 24 9.13 -2.15 -11.72
CA GLU A 24 9.64 -3.49 -12.03
C GLU A 24 9.76 -4.38 -10.79
N PRO A 25 10.30 -3.92 -9.64
CA PRO A 25 10.39 -4.78 -8.47
C PRO A 25 9.02 -5.16 -7.90
N MET A 26 8.03 -4.27 -7.98
CA MET A 26 6.68 -4.53 -7.48
C MET A 26 5.99 -5.58 -8.34
N ILE A 27 6.06 -5.45 -9.66
CA ILE A 27 5.48 -6.40 -10.61
C ILE A 27 6.18 -7.76 -10.48
N ALA A 28 7.51 -7.77 -10.44
CA ALA A 28 8.29 -9.01 -10.29
C ALA A 28 7.93 -9.75 -8.99
N TYR A 29 7.71 -9.01 -7.91
CA TYR A 29 7.28 -9.62 -6.65
C TYR A 29 5.90 -10.26 -6.76
N LEU A 30 4.94 -9.55 -7.33
CA LEU A 30 3.58 -10.06 -7.51
C LEU A 30 3.56 -11.27 -8.46
N ASP A 31 4.38 -11.27 -9.50
CA ASP A 31 4.48 -12.41 -10.43
C ASP A 31 4.99 -13.69 -9.75
N LYS A 32 5.93 -13.54 -8.80
CA LYS A 32 6.49 -14.66 -8.05
C LYS A 32 5.60 -15.12 -6.89
N HIS A 33 4.65 -14.31 -6.45
CA HIS A 33 3.83 -14.56 -5.27
C HIS A 33 2.34 -14.45 -5.60
N PRO A 34 1.76 -15.43 -6.31
CA PRO A 34 0.35 -15.37 -6.71
C PRO A 34 -0.63 -15.30 -5.54
N GLU A 35 -0.20 -15.67 -4.33
CA GLU A 35 -1.00 -15.55 -3.09
C GLU A 35 -1.13 -14.10 -2.60
N VAL A 36 -0.28 -13.19 -3.09
CA VAL A 36 -0.29 -11.77 -2.69
C VAL A 36 -1.21 -10.99 -3.62
N ALA A 37 -2.20 -10.32 -3.05
CA ALA A 37 -3.16 -9.50 -3.81
C ALA A 37 -2.62 -8.11 -4.12
N ALA A 38 -1.91 -7.51 -3.18
CA ALA A 38 -1.46 -6.13 -3.27
C ALA A 38 -0.14 -5.92 -2.54
N CYS A 39 0.61 -4.89 -2.95
CA CYS A 39 1.84 -4.48 -2.28
C CYS A 39 2.04 -2.97 -2.39
N GLN A 40 2.97 -2.45 -1.61
CA GLN A 40 3.41 -1.06 -1.68
C GLN A 40 4.92 -0.96 -1.54
N PRO A 41 5.56 0.07 -2.14
CA PRO A 41 6.95 0.39 -1.83
C PRO A 41 7.06 1.15 -0.51
N LYS A 42 8.28 1.34 -0.01
CA LYS A 42 8.54 2.34 1.03
C LYS A 42 8.26 3.73 0.45
N ILE A 43 7.64 4.58 1.25
CA ILE A 43 7.32 5.96 0.85
C ILE A 43 8.03 6.90 1.81
N ARG A 44 8.85 7.78 1.24
CA ARG A 44 9.61 8.78 2.00
C ARG A 44 9.04 10.16 1.79
N SER A 45 9.27 11.03 2.77
CA SER A 45 8.84 12.41 2.69
C SER A 45 9.57 13.14 1.55
N GLN A 46 8.82 13.86 0.73
CA GLN A 46 9.39 14.69 -0.33
C GLN A 46 10.14 15.89 0.22
N LEU A 47 9.69 16.43 1.35
CA LEU A 47 10.32 17.59 2.01
C LEU A 47 11.55 17.19 2.84
N GLN A 48 11.52 16.01 3.46
CA GLN A 48 12.58 15.46 4.30
C GLN A 48 12.90 14.05 3.83
N LYS A 49 13.66 13.92 2.76
CA LYS A 49 13.87 12.65 2.02
C LYS A 49 14.50 11.54 2.86
N GLU A 50 15.09 11.87 4.00
CA GLU A 50 15.66 10.89 4.93
C GLU A 50 14.61 10.24 5.84
N TYR A 51 13.39 10.76 5.88
CA TYR A 51 12.30 10.30 6.73
C TYR A 51 11.21 9.62 5.92
N PHE A 52 10.49 8.72 6.57
CA PHE A 52 9.30 8.12 5.96
C PHE A 52 8.17 9.14 5.80
N GLU A 53 7.32 8.90 4.80
CA GLU A 53 6.09 9.68 4.66
C GLU A 53 5.10 9.31 5.75
N TYR A 54 4.34 10.31 6.23
CA TYR A 54 3.35 10.12 7.28
C TYR A 54 2.28 9.09 6.90
N ALA A 55 1.78 9.16 5.67
CA ALA A 55 0.68 8.32 5.20
C ALA A 55 1.20 7.03 4.53
N GLY A 56 1.38 5.99 5.32
CA GLY A 56 1.70 4.65 4.79
C GLY A 56 3.14 4.20 4.95
N ALA A 57 4.08 5.11 5.05
CA ALA A 57 5.50 4.81 5.34
C ALA A 57 6.00 3.52 4.67
N ALA A 58 6.31 2.47 5.45
CA ALA A 58 6.82 1.19 4.95
C ALA A 58 5.83 0.03 5.16
N GLY A 59 4.54 0.32 5.16
CA GLY A 59 3.47 -0.67 5.29
C GLY A 59 2.62 -0.47 6.54
N GLY A 60 1.36 -0.85 6.46
CA GLY A 60 0.36 -0.58 7.47
C GLY A 60 -0.06 -1.78 8.30
N PHE A 61 -0.43 -1.52 9.54
CA PHE A 61 -0.94 -2.49 10.50
C PHE A 61 -2.13 -1.91 11.25
N ILE A 62 -2.85 -2.78 11.95
CA ILE A 62 -3.93 -2.40 12.87
C ILE A 62 -3.64 -3.06 14.21
N ASP A 63 -3.75 -2.30 15.30
CA ASP A 63 -3.57 -2.87 16.64
C ASP A 63 -4.82 -3.64 17.09
N LYS A 64 -4.74 -4.24 18.28
CA LYS A 64 -5.84 -5.05 18.83
C LYS A 64 -7.13 -4.25 19.10
N TYR A 65 -7.05 -2.93 19.12
CA TYR A 65 -8.20 -2.03 19.31
C TYR A 65 -8.72 -1.44 18.00
N GLY A 66 -8.14 -1.80 16.85
CA GLY A 66 -8.54 -1.30 15.55
C GLY A 66 -7.88 0.00 15.11
N TYR A 67 -6.87 0.49 15.83
CA TYR A 67 -6.15 1.71 15.46
C TYR A 67 -5.06 1.41 14.43
N PRO A 68 -5.04 2.09 13.27
CA PRO A 68 -4.01 1.88 12.26
C PRO A 68 -2.68 2.52 12.66
N PHE A 69 -1.58 1.86 12.29
CA PHE A 69 -0.23 2.39 12.41
C PHE A 69 0.63 1.83 11.27
N CYS A 70 1.86 2.35 11.10
CA CYS A 70 2.75 1.94 10.02
C CYS A 70 4.15 1.62 10.53
N ARG A 71 4.86 0.75 9.79
CA ARG A 71 6.32 0.67 9.95
C ARG A 71 6.91 2.03 9.56
N GLY A 72 7.69 2.63 10.44
CA GLY A 72 8.29 3.94 10.23
C GLY A 72 7.45 5.09 10.76
N ARG A 73 6.25 4.83 11.28
CA ARG A 73 5.41 5.85 11.91
C ARG A 73 4.52 5.25 12.99
N ILE A 74 4.63 5.79 14.20
CA ILE A 74 3.71 5.49 15.30
C ILE A 74 3.07 6.81 15.73
N MET A 75 1.75 6.91 15.58
CA MET A 75 0.98 8.13 15.81
C MET A 75 1.54 9.32 15.01
N GLY A 76 1.99 10.38 15.65
CA GLY A 76 2.58 11.55 14.99
C GLY A 76 4.09 11.50 14.81
N VAL A 77 4.75 10.42 15.22
CA VAL A 77 6.20 10.28 15.15
C VAL A 77 6.60 9.49 13.92
N VAL A 78 7.39 10.12 13.04
CA VAL A 78 7.91 9.53 11.81
C VAL A 78 9.39 9.22 12.00
N GLU A 79 9.79 7.98 11.68
CA GLU A 79 11.19 7.56 11.78
C GLU A 79 12.01 8.01 10.56
N LYS A 80 13.30 8.15 10.78
CA LYS A 80 14.27 8.30 9.70
C LYS A 80 14.50 6.95 9.02
N ASP A 81 14.60 6.95 7.68
CA ASP A 81 14.89 5.72 6.93
C ASP A 81 16.40 5.44 6.96
N GLU A 82 16.80 4.47 7.76
CA GLU A 82 18.18 3.98 7.88
C GLU A 82 18.33 2.54 7.38
N GLY A 83 17.39 2.08 6.55
CA GLY A 83 17.36 0.72 6.03
C GLY A 83 16.74 -0.31 6.96
N GLN A 84 16.18 0.11 8.10
CA GLN A 84 15.62 -0.79 9.10
C GLN A 84 14.39 -1.56 8.61
N TYR A 85 13.73 -1.08 7.54
CA TYR A 85 12.54 -1.69 6.95
C TYR A 85 12.76 -2.08 5.48
N ASP A 86 13.98 -2.44 5.09
CA ASP A 86 14.30 -2.82 3.71
C ASP A 86 13.88 -4.26 3.36
N THR A 87 13.25 -4.97 4.29
CA THR A 87 12.75 -6.32 4.07
C THR A 87 11.29 -6.34 3.68
N VAL A 88 10.93 -7.26 2.78
CA VAL A 88 9.54 -7.51 2.41
C VAL A 88 8.88 -8.31 3.53
N ILE A 89 7.75 -7.81 4.05
CA ILE A 89 6.95 -8.53 5.04
C ILE A 89 5.45 -8.42 4.69
N PRO A 90 4.63 -9.38 5.16
CA PRO A 90 3.19 -9.21 5.11
C PRO A 90 2.75 -8.00 5.93
N VAL A 91 1.81 -7.23 5.38
CA VAL A 91 1.22 -6.06 6.06
C VAL A 91 -0.28 -6.23 6.16
N PHE A 92 -0.93 -5.49 7.05
CA PHE A 92 -2.39 -5.53 7.15
C PHE A 92 -3.04 -4.68 6.05
N TRP A 93 -2.47 -3.50 5.78
CA TRP A 93 -2.96 -2.63 4.71
C TRP A 93 -1.79 -1.97 3.99
N ALA A 94 -2.01 -1.68 2.70
CA ALA A 94 -1.09 -0.93 1.86
C ALA A 94 -1.70 0.46 1.59
N THR A 95 -0.84 1.47 1.50
CA THR A 95 -1.31 2.85 1.34
C THR A 95 -1.86 3.12 -0.05
N GLY A 96 -2.95 3.88 -0.12
CA GLY A 96 -3.49 4.39 -1.37
C GLY A 96 -2.58 5.41 -2.09
N ALA A 97 -1.53 5.89 -1.43
CA ALA A 97 -0.56 6.78 -2.08
C ALA A 97 0.20 6.10 -3.21
N ALA A 98 0.51 4.80 -3.06
CA ALA A 98 1.16 3.99 -4.09
C ALA A 98 0.81 2.52 -3.90
N LEU A 99 -0.40 2.13 -4.27
CA LEU A 99 -0.90 0.77 -4.11
C LEU A 99 -0.84 0.01 -5.42
N PHE A 100 -0.07 -1.08 -5.44
CA PHE A 100 -0.06 -2.07 -6.53
C PHE A 100 -1.02 -3.19 -6.17
N ILE A 101 -1.94 -3.52 -7.06
CA ILE A 101 -2.95 -4.55 -6.80
C ILE A 101 -3.25 -5.35 -8.07
N ARG A 102 -3.53 -6.65 -7.90
CA ARG A 102 -4.07 -7.47 -8.98
C ARG A 102 -5.45 -6.97 -9.35
N ARG A 103 -5.67 -6.71 -10.63
CA ARG A 103 -6.96 -6.21 -11.10
C ARG A 103 -8.10 -7.15 -10.74
N THR A 104 -7.89 -8.45 -10.86
CA THR A 104 -8.91 -9.45 -10.52
C THR A 104 -9.32 -9.39 -9.05
N ASP A 105 -8.35 -9.25 -8.14
CA ASP A 105 -8.65 -9.12 -6.71
C ASP A 105 -9.38 -7.81 -6.41
N TYR A 106 -8.96 -6.72 -7.03
CA TYR A 106 -9.61 -5.41 -6.87
C TYR A 106 -11.08 -5.46 -7.30
N VAL A 107 -11.35 -6.02 -8.46
CA VAL A 107 -12.71 -6.12 -9.00
C VAL A 107 -13.56 -7.07 -8.16
N ASN A 108 -13.00 -8.21 -7.74
CA ASN A 108 -13.73 -9.24 -6.98
C ASN A 108 -14.19 -8.76 -5.61
N VAL A 109 -13.48 -7.82 -4.97
CA VAL A 109 -13.91 -7.24 -3.69
C VAL A 109 -14.72 -5.97 -3.86
N GLY A 110 -14.98 -5.53 -5.09
CA GLY A 110 -15.80 -4.37 -5.38
C GLY A 110 -15.07 -3.03 -5.42
N GLY A 111 -13.74 -3.04 -5.43
CA GLY A 111 -12.93 -1.82 -5.48
C GLY A 111 -12.96 -1.01 -4.19
N LEU A 112 -12.62 0.27 -4.28
CA LEU A 112 -12.69 1.18 -3.16
C LEU A 112 -14.15 1.52 -2.83
N ASP A 113 -14.45 1.65 -1.53
CA ASP A 113 -15.79 2.04 -1.08
C ASP A 113 -15.89 3.55 -1.02
N GLY A 114 -16.70 4.14 -1.90
CA GLY A 114 -16.87 5.59 -2.01
C GLY A 114 -17.46 6.26 -0.76
N ARG A 115 -18.00 5.47 0.19
CA ARG A 115 -18.51 6.02 1.45
C ARG A 115 -17.41 6.52 2.38
N PHE A 116 -16.16 6.12 2.16
CA PHE A 116 -15.01 6.51 2.99
C PHE A 116 -14.34 7.81 2.54
N PHE A 117 -14.89 8.57 1.62
CA PHE A 117 -14.27 9.78 1.08
C PHE A 117 -12.76 9.59 0.80
N ALA A 118 -11.90 10.49 1.29
CA ALA A 118 -10.46 10.47 1.05
C ALA A 118 -9.65 9.79 2.17
N HIS A 119 -10.28 9.12 3.11
CA HIS A 119 -9.60 8.51 4.26
C HIS A 119 -10.06 7.07 4.47
N MET A 120 -9.11 6.19 4.80
CA MET A 120 -9.31 4.81 5.22
C MET A 120 -9.90 3.86 4.17
N GLU A 121 -10.17 4.32 2.93
CA GLU A 121 -10.71 3.44 1.89
C GLU A 121 -9.75 2.31 1.52
N GLU A 122 -8.44 2.55 1.56
CA GLU A 122 -7.43 1.53 1.30
C GLU A 122 -7.34 0.52 2.45
N ILE A 123 -7.55 0.96 3.68
CA ILE A 123 -7.58 0.07 4.86
C ILE A 123 -8.78 -0.86 4.76
N ASP A 124 -9.95 -0.33 4.41
CA ASP A 124 -11.16 -1.11 4.19
C ASP A 124 -10.99 -2.10 3.04
N LEU A 125 -10.38 -1.66 1.92
CA LEU A 125 -10.09 -2.53 0.78
C LEU A 125 -9.20 -3.72 1.21
N CYS A 126 -8.13 -3.46 1.94
CA CYS A 126 -7.22 -4.49 2.41
C CYS A 126 -7.90 -5.43 3.42
N TRP A 127 -8.77 -4.92 4.27
CA TRP A 127 -9.58 -5.73 5.18
C TRP A 127 -10.46 -6.72 4.40
N ARG A 128 -11.15 -6.24 3.36
CA ARG A 128 -12.00 -7.10 2.51
C ARG A 128 -11.18 -8.15 1.75
N LEU A 129 -9.98 -7.80 1.28
CA LEU A 129 -9.06 -8.76 0.67
C LEU A 129 -8.68 -9.86 1.67
N ARG A 130 -8.27 -9.48 2.87
CA ARG A 130 -7.87 -10.46 3.91
C ARG A 130 -9.02 -11.36 4.33
N SER A 131 -10.24 -10.85 4.40
CA SER A 131 -11.41 -11.66 4.74
C SER A 131 -11.72 -12.73 3.69
N ARG A 132 -11.11 -12.62 2.50
CA ARG A 132 -11.18 -13.61 1.41
C ARG A 132 -9.87 -14.38 1.23
N ASN A 133 -8.99 -14.37 2.23
CA ASN A 133 -7.67 -15.03 2.22
C ASN A 133 -6.73 -14.49 1.13
N ARG A 134 -6.78 -13.19 0.87
CA ARG A 134 -5.90 -12.51 -0.11
C ARG A 134 -5.00 -11.47 0.54
#